data_004c8657fdb30599d145e0dc829b7614
#
_entry.id   004c8657fdb30599d145e0dc829b7614
#
_cell.length_a   1.000
_cell.length_b   1.000
_cell.length_c   1.000
_cell.angle_alpha   90.00
_cell.angle_beta   90.00
_cell.angle_gamma   90.00
#
_symmetry.space_group_name_H-M   'P 1'
#
loop_
_entity.id
_entity.type
_entity.pdbx_description
1 polymer ?
#
loop_
_entity_poly.entity_id
_entity_poly.type
_entity_poly.pdbx_seq_one_letter_code
_entity_poly.pdbx_strand_id
1 'polypeptide(L)'
;MKLFETLEAMKQEGNKDLTAIDVASKNVVTVQSSDSVHRASEILKSTGYSQLPVLNGEVPVGSISERDIFDMLRQGYTMDQMKETSVVKVMNESFPIVSDSTPITLVTMLMSDSNAVLVAQKGRIVGLITNADMLKLI
;
A
#
# COMPACT_ATOMS: atom_id res chain seq x y z
N MET A 1 -7.55 22.92 0.70
CA MET A 1 -6.90 21.59 0.80
C MET A 1 -5.50 21.75 1.37
N LYS A 2 -5.33 21.21 2.51
CA LYS A 2 -4.16 21.53 3.34
C LYS A 2 -2.86 20.86 2.90
N LEU A 3 -2.93 19.61 2.45
CA LEU A 3 -1.73 18.91 2.02
C LEU A 3 -1.14 19.54 0.76
N PHE A 4 -1.97 19.87 -0.20
CA PHE A 4 -1.50 20.50 -1.43
C PHE A 4 -0.85 21.87 -1.15
N GLU A 5 -1.46 22.65 -0.28
CA GLU A 5 -0.91 23.93 0.13
C GLU A 5 0.44 23.76 0.81
N THR A 6 0.59 22.73 1.64
CA THR A 6 1.84 22.41 2.32
C THR A 6 2.93 22.05 1.31
N LEU A 7 2.60 21.24 0.29
CA LEU A 7 3.56 20.89 -0.76
C LEU A 7 4.00 22.11 -1.55
N GLU A 8 3.08 23.02 -1.84
CA GLU A 8 3.42 24.27 -2.51
C GLU A 8 4.37 25.12 -1.66
N ALA A 9 4.10 25.24 -0.36
CA ALA A 9 4.97 25.96 0.55
C ALA A 9 6.35 25.34 0.62
N MET A 10 6.45 24.00 0.68
CA MET A 10 7.72 23.31 0.69
C MET A 10 8.53 23.58 -0.59
N LYS A 11 7.88 23.62 -1.73
CA LYS A 11 8.53 23.97 -2.99
C LYS A 11 9.13 25.38 -2.92
N GLN A 12 8.37 26.34 -2.40
CA GLN A 12 8.82 27.71 -2.27
C GLN A 12 10.00 27.85 -1.32
N GLU A 13 10.10 26.97 -0.35
CA GLU A 13 11.17 26.97 0.63
C GLU A 13 12.40 26.14 0.20
N GLY A 14 12.41 25.62 -1.02
CA GLY A 14 13.52 24.86 -1.54
C GLY A 14 13.39 23.34 -1.41
N ASN A 15 12.30 22.84 -0.83
CA ASN A 15 12.02 21.40 -0.71
C ASN A 15 11.18 20.88 -1.89
N LYS A 16 11.37 21.50 -3.02
CA LYS A 16 10.49 21.35 -4.17
C LYS A 16 10.67 20.07 -4.97
N ASP A 17 11.81 19.43 -4.87
CA ASP A 17 12.15 18.34 -5.75
C ASP A 17 11.94 16.97 -5.12
N LEU A 18 11.01 16.91 -4.13
CA LEU A 18 10.65 15.65 -3.50
C LEU A 18 10.06 14.70 -4.52
N THR A 19 10.56 13.48 -4.50
CA THR A 19 10.10 12.39 -5.35
C THR A 19 9.49 11.30 -4.51
N ALA A 20 8.87 10.33 -5.17
CA ALA A 20 8.22 9.20 -4.50
C ALA A 20 9.17 8.49 -3.54
N ILE A 21 10.42 8.21 -3.97
CA ILE A 21 11.35 7.46 -3.12
C ILE A 21 11.75 8.26 -1.88
N ASP A 22 11.75 9.58 -1.96
CA ASP A 22 12.12 10.42 -0.81
C ASP A 22 11.11 10.31 0.33
N VAL A 23 9.87 10.02 0.02
CA VAL A 23 8.75 9.99 0.96
C VAL A 23 8.39 8.57 1.37
N ALA A 24 8.66 7.60 0.52
CA ALA A 24 8.20 6.22 0.70
C ALA A 24 8.81 5.54 1.92
N SER A 25 7.99 4.74 2.59
CA SER A 25 8.49 3.74 3.54
C SER A 25 9.17 2.64 2.76
N LYS A 26 10.39 2.27 3.14
CA LYS A 26 11.21 1.29 2.42
C LYS A 26 11.05 -0.13 2.95
N ASN A 27 10.45 -0.28 4.12
CA ASN A 27 10.15 -1.60 4.68
C ASN A 27 8.76 -2.03 4.22
N VAL A 28 8.67 -2.48 2.97
CA VAL A 28 7.38 -2.88 2.40
C VAL A 28 7.04 -4.28 2.86
N VAL A 29 5.96 -4.40 3.63
CA VAL A 29 5.44 -5.68 4.08
C VAL A 29 4.40 -6.12 3.07
N THR A 30 4.57 -7.31 2.51
CA THR A 30 3.71 -7.85 1.45
C THR A 30 3.26 -9.26 1.81
N VAL A 31 2.31 -9.76 1.03
CA VAL A 31 1.87 -11.16 1.10
C VAL A 31 1.85 -11.70 -0.32
N GLN A 32 2.11 -13.00 -0.48
CA GLN A 32 2.05 -13.64 -1.78
C GLN A 32 0.61 -14.03 -2.10
N SER A 33 0.26 -13.99 -3.39
CA SER A 33 -1.10 -14.35 -3.84
C SER A 33 -1.47 -15.78 -3.49
N SER A 34 -0.47 -16.67 -3.37
CA SER A 34 -0.66 -18.07 -3.00
C SER A 34 -0.70 -18.29 -1.49
N ASP A 35 -0.35 -17.28 -0.69
CA ASP A 35 -0.46 -17.39 0.77
C ASP A 35 -1.93 -17.47 1.18
N SER A 36 -2.17 -18.07 2.36
CA SER A 36 -3.53 -18.15 2.90
C SER A 36 -4.01 -16.80 3.41
N VAL A 37 -5.33 -16.63 3.41
CA VAL A 37 -5.96 -15.45 4.02
C VAL A 37 -5.60 -15.37 5.51
N HIS A 38 -5.49 -16.53 6.17
CA HIS A 38 -5.06 -16.58 7.57
C HIS A 38 -3.67 -15.96 7.74
N ARG A 39 -2.74 -16.28 6.84
CA ARG A 39 -1.39 -15.69 6.86
C ARG A 39 -1.45 -14.17 6.73
N ALA A 40 -2.26 -13.67 5.81
CA ALA A 40 -2.45 -12.22 5.65
C ALA A 40 -3.00 -11.59 6.93
N SER A 41 -3.97 -12.24 7.59
CA SER A 41 -4.54 -11.73 8.83
C SER A 41 -3.51 -11.66 9.95
N GLU A 42 -2.61 -12.65 10.02
CA GLU A 42 -1.53 -12.64 11.02
C GLU A 42 -0.57 -11.47 10.78
N ILE A 43 -0.24 -11.19 9.52
CA ILE A 43 0.65 -10.09 9.17
C ILE A 43 -0.01 -8.75 9.52
N LEU A 44 -1.27 -8.57 9.17
CA LEU A 44 -2.01 -7.35 9.51
C LEU A 44 -2.04 -7.13 11.03
N LYS A 45 -2.29 -8.20 11.78
CA LYS A 45 -2.36 -8.12 13.24
C LYS A 45 -1.00 -7.80 13.86
N SER A 46 0.08 -8.41 13.37
CA SER A 46 1.41 -8.22 13.94
C SER A 46 2.03 -6.88 13.57
N THR A 47 1.69 -6.32 12.41
CA THR A 47 2.25 -5.04 11.95
C THR A 47 1.39 -3.84 12.33
N GLY A 48 0.11 -4.05 12.59
CA GLY A 48 -0.83 -2.95 12.80
C GLY A 48 -1.24 -2.24 11.52
N TYR A 49 -0.82 -2.73 10.36
CA TYR A 49 -1.25 -2.16 9.09
C TYR A 49 -2.70 -2.53 8.80
N SER A 50 -3.39 -1.65 8.07
CA SER A 50 -4.78 -1.91 7.69
C SER A 50 -4.90 -2.62 6.34
N GLN A 51 -3.84 -2.66 5.56
CA GLN A 51 -3.84 -3.28 4.24
C GLN A 51 -2.43 -3.65 3.82
N LEU A 52 -2.33 -4.63 2.91
CA LEU A 52 -1.07 -5.14 2.40
C LEU A 52 -1.11 -5.24 0.88
N PRO A 53 0.00 -4.94 0.20
CA PRO A 53 0.17 -5.31 -1.20
C PRO A 53 0.25 -6.83 -1.33
N VAL A 54 -0.36 -7.35 -2.38
CA VAL A 54 -0.30 -8.77 -2.74
C VAL A 54 0.56 -8.90 -3.99
N LEU A 55 1.58 -9.75 -3.90
CA LEU A 55 2.50 -9.99 -5.01
C LEU A 55 2.37 -11.43 -5.51
N ASN A 56 2.65 -11.62 -6.78
CA ASN A 56 2.94 -12.93 -7.35
C ASN A 56 4.41 -12.94 -7.71
N GLY A 57 5.22 -13.57 -6.87
CA GLY A 57 6.66 -13.37 -6.96
C GLY A 57 7.01 -11.92 -6.62
N GLU A 58 7.52 -11.19 -7.58
CA GLU A 58 7.86 -9.75 -7.41
C GLU A 58 6.83 -8.83 -8.07
N VAL A 59 5.79 -9.37 -8.69
CA VAL A 59 4.81 -8.60 -9.47
C VAL A 59 3.59 -8.28 -8.59
N PRO A 60 3.26 -7.00 -8.39
CA PRO A 60 2.03 -6.63 -7.68
C PRO A 60 0.80 -7.08 -8.46
N VAL A 61 -0.09 -7.80 -7.79
CA VAL A 61 -1.30 -8.35 -8.42
C VAL A 61 -2.58 -7.95 -7.68
N GLY A 62 -2.47 -7.39 -6.48
CA GLY A 62 -3.65 -7.02 -5.74
C GLY A 62 -3.33 -6.36 -4.41
N SER A 63 -4.35 -6.24 -3.59
CA SER A 63 -4.24 -5.74 -2.22
C SER A 63 -5.23 -6.50 -1.35
N ILE A 64 -4.93 -6.61 -0.05
CA ILE A 64 -5.84 -7.20 0.91
C ILE A 64 -5.86 -6.35 2.17
N SER A 65 -7.04 -6.13 2.73
CA SER A 65 -7.23 -5.26 3.88
C SER A 65 -7.86 -6.02 5.04
N GLU A 66 -7.78 -5.44 6.25
CA GLU A 66 -8.47 -6.00 7.40
C GLU A 66 -10.00 -6.02 7.17
N ARG A 67 -10.53 -5.10 6.37
CA ARG A 67 -11.94 -5.10 6.02
C ARG A 67 -12.31 -6.35 5.24
N ASP A 68 -11.45 -6.80 4.34
CA ASP A 68 -11.68 -8.04 3.59
C ASP A 68 -11.77 -9.23 4.54
N ILE A 69 -10.93 -9.26 5.56
CA ILE A 69 -10.94 -10.31 6.59
C ILE A 69 -12.25 -10.27 7.38
N PHE A 70 -12.67 -9.08 7.82
CA PHE A 70 -13.93 -8.94 8.55
C PHE A 70 -15.13 -9.33 7.70
N ASP A 71 -15.11 -9.01 6.40
CA ASP A 71 -16.18 -9.41 5.49
C ASP A 71 -16.29 -10.94 5.42
N MET A 72 -15.15 -11.63 5.37
CA MET A 72 -15.14 -13.10 5.37
C MET A 72 -15.73 -13.64 6.68
N LEU A 73 -15.35 -13.07 7.82
CA LEU A 73 -15.89 -13.48 9.11
C LEU A 73 -17.40 -13.28 9.17
N ARG A 74 -17.89 -12.15 8.66
CA ARG A 74 -19.34 -11.90 8.60
C ARG A 74 -20.08 -12.88 7.70
N GLN A 75 -19.40 -13.40 6.66
CA GLN A 75 -19.97 -14.41 5.78
C GLN A 75 -19.94 -15.81 6.38
N GLY A 76 -19.36 -15.97 7.58
CA GLY A 76 -19.33 -17.24 8.27
C GLY A 76 -18.08 -18.08 8.04
N TYR A 77 -17.03 -17.52 7.43
CA TYR A 77 -15.79 -18.26 7.26
C TYR A 77 -15.16 -18.56 8.61
N THR A 78 -14.76 -19.83 8.79
CA THR A 78 -14.04 -20.27 9.98
C THR A 78 -12.54 -20.03 9.81
N MET A 79 -11.81 -20.12 10.92
CA MET A 79 -10.36 -20.05 10.92
C MET A 79 -9.76 -21.09 9.95
N ASP A 80 -10.26 -22.33 10.01
CA ASP A 80 -9.78 -23.39 9.15
C ASP A 80 -10.03 -23.11 7.68
N GLN A 81 -11.19 -22.55 7.35
CA GLN A 81 -11.49 -22.16 5.97
C GLN A 81 -10.57 -21.05 5.50
N MET A 82 -10.24 -20.10 6.37
CA MET A 82 -9.31 -19.02 6.04
C MET A 82 -7.89 -19.54 5.80
N LYS A 83 -7.49 -20.61 6.49
CA LYS A 83 -6.19 -21.27 6.26
C LYS A 83 -6.14 -21.98 4.92
N GLU A 84 -7.27 -22.41 4.41
CA GLU A 84 -7.38 -23.13 3.13
C GLU A 84 -7.67 -22.21 1.94
N THR A 85 -7.96 -20.94 2.17
CA THR A 85 -8.31 -19.99 1.12
C THR A 85 -7.09 -19.15 0.77
N SER A 86 -6.70 -19.16 -0.49
CA SER A 86 -5.58 -18.34 -0.98
C SER A 86 -6.01 -16.88 -1.09
N VAL A 87 -5.08 -15.98 -0.81
CA VAL A 87 -5.31 -14.53 -0.88
C VAL A 87 -5.83 -14.11 -2.26
N VAL A 88 -5.35 -14.75 -3.33
CA VAL A 88 -5.75 -14.41 -4.70
C VAL A 88 -7.27 -14.49 -4.92
N LYS A 89 -7.96 -15.31 -4.13
CA LYS A 89 -9.40 -15.51 -4.29
C LYS A 89 -10.25 -14.38 -3.71
N VAL A 90 -9.66 -13.57 -2.83
CA VAL A 90 -10.42 -12.54 -2.10
C VAL A 90 -9.80 -11.15 -2.20
N MET A 91 -8.61 -11.03 -2.79
CA MET A 91 -7.92 -9.75 -2.90
C MET A 91 -8.65 -8.77 -3.80
N ASN A 92 -8.36 -7.50 -3.59
CA ASN A 92 -8.84 -6.39 -4.40
C ASN A 92 -7.78 -5.98 -5.40
N GLU A 93 -8.06 -4.93 -6.18
CA GLU A 93 -7.13 -4.38 -7.14
C GLU A 93 -5.82 -3.95 -6.48
N SER A 94 -4.75 -4.00 -7.25
CA SER A 94 -3.44 -3.52 -6.80
C SER A 94 -3.44 -2.01 -6.63
N PHE A 95 -2.59 -1.53 -5.73
CA PHE A 95 -2.33 -0.10 -5.61
C PHE A 95 -1.67 0.42 -6.88
N PRO A 96 -1.85 1.71 -7.20
CA PRO A 96 -1.09 2.32 -8.28
C PRO A 96 0.42 2.16 -8.05
N ILE A 97 1.17 2.06 -9.13
CA ILE A 97 2.61 1.91 -9.10
C ILE A 97 3.23 3.12 -9.79
N VAL A 98 4.19 3.75 -9.15
CA VAL A 98 4.93 4.88 -9.70
C VAL A 98 6.42 4.57 -9.69
N SER A 99 7.19 5.29 -10.51
CA SER A 99 8.64 5.19 -10.46
C SER A 99 9.19 5.93 -9.25
N ASP A 100 10.40 5.58 -8.85
CA ASP A 100 11.11 6.21 -7.74
C ASP A 100 11.28 7.73 -7.93
N SER A 101 11.39 8.17 -9.17
CA SER A 101 11.59 9.59 -9.51
C SER A 101 10.30 10.37 -9.75
N THR A 102 9.14 9.76 -9.57
CA THR A 102 7.86 10.43 -9.77
C THR A 102 7.73 11.60 -8.79
N PRO A 103 7.42 12.82 -9.27
CA PRO A 103 7.24 13.97 -8.38
C PRO A 103 6.12 13.74 -7.38
N ILE A 104 6.33 14.18 -6.15
CA ILE A 104 5.36 13.94 -5.07
C ILE A 104 4.00 14.57 -5.36
N THR A 105 3.94 15.64 -6.13
CA THR A 105 2.66 16.24 -6.51
C THR A 105 1.80 15.29 -7.33
N LEU A 106 2.42 14.47 -8.21
CA LEU A 106 1.69 13.47 -8.97
C LEU A 106 1.23 12.32 -8.07
N VAL A 107 2.07 11.91 -7.10
CA VAL A 107 1.70 10.91 -6.12
C VAL A 107 0.46 11.37 -5.34
N THR A 108 0.42 12.63 -4.92
CA THR A 108 -0.71 13.20 -4.20
C THR A 108 -2.01 13.07 -5.00
N MET A 109 -1.93 13.29 -6.31
CA MET A 109 -3.10 13.15 -7.18
C MET A 109 -3.61 11.72 -7.25
N LEU A 110 -2.69 10.75 -7.31
CA LEU A 110 -3.05 9.33 -7.34
C LEU A 110 -3.69 8.88 -6.02
N MET A 111 -3.31 9.49 -4.91
CA MET A 111 -3.84 9.13 -3.60
C MET A 111 -5.22 9.70 -3.32
N SER A 112 -5.81 10.44 -4.26
CA SER A 112 -7.20 10.86 -4.11
C SER A 112 -8.17 9.66 -4.20
N ASP A 113 -7.80 8.63 -4.95
CA ASP A 113 -8.64 7.44 -5.16
C ASP A 113 -8.08 6.18 -4.51
N SER A 114 -6.85 6.23 -4.00
CA SER A 114 -6.17 5.08 -3.43
C SER A 114 -5.56 5.44 -2.09
N ASN A 115 -5.57 4.48 -1.17
CA ASN A 115 -5.01 4.69 0.17
C ASN A 115 -3.49 4.52 0.21
N ALA A 116 -2.91 4.01 -0.86
CA ALA A 116 -1.47 3.75 -0.93
C ALA A 116 -1.02 3.74 -2.38
N VAL A 117 0.28 3.97 -2.57
CA VAL A 117 0.93 3.93 -3.88
C VAL A 117 2.23 3.15 -3.71
N LEU A 118 2.48 2.20 -4.61
CA LEU A 118 3.72 1.43 -4.62
C LEU A 118 4.76 2.19 -5.41
N VAL A 119 6.01 2.12 -4.96
CA VAL A 119 7.14 2.75 -5.62
C VAL A 119 8.05 1.66 -6.18
N ALA A 120 8.34 1.75 -7.47
CA ALA A 120 9.18 0.78 -8.16
C ALA A 120 10.47 1.43 -8.64
N GLN A 121 11.54 0.64 -8.63
CA GLN A 121 12.84 1.01 -9.15
C GLN A 121 13.40 -0.19 -9.89
N LYS A 122 13.74 -0.01 -11.17
CA LYS A 122 14.29 -1.08 -12.01
C LYS A 122 13.44 -2.35 -12.00
N GLY A 123 12.11 -2.17 -12.07
CA GLY A 123 11.17 -3.27 -12.14
C GLY A 123 10.86 -3.95 -10.81
N ARG A 124 11.37 -3.43 -9.70
CA ARG A 124 11.13 -4.00 -8.36
C ARG A 124 10.43 -2.99 -7.47
N ILE A 125 9.58 -3.47 -6.59
CA ILE A 125 8.94 -2.64 -5.58
C ILE A 125 9.98 -2.35 -4.48
N VAL A 126 10.24 -1.06 -4.28
CA VAL A 126 11.23 -0.60 -3.30
C VAL A 126 10.62 0.25 -2.19
N GLY A 127 9.37 0.62 -2.32
CA GLY A 127 8.72 1.45 -1.31
C GLY A 127 7.21 1.45 -1.40
N LEU A 128 6.60 1.98 -0.36
CA LEU A 128 5.16 2.16 -0.27
C LEU A 128 4.90 3.54 0.33
N ILE A 129 3.98 4.28 -0.26
CA ILE A 129 3.54 5.58 0.25
C ILE A 129 2.11 5.43 0.72
N THR A 130 1.86 5.75 1.98
CA THR A 130 0.52 5.75 2.57
C THR A 130 0.13 7.16 2.98
N ASN A 131 -1.11 7.34 3.42
CA ASN A 131 -1.55 8.62 3.98
C ASN A 131 -0.67 9.04 5.17
N ALA A 132 -0.22 8.08 5.99
CA ALA A 132 0.67 8.38 7.10
C ALA A 132 1.99 8.99 6.64
N ASP A 133 2.55 8.48 5.54
CA ASP A 133 3.79 9.03 4.97
C ASP A 133 3.57 10.46 4.47
N MET A 134 2.43 10.71 3.84
CA MET A 134 2.10 12.05 3.35
C MET A 134 1.90 13.04 4.49
N LEU A 135 1.32 12.59 5.60
CA LEU A 135 1.14 13.46 6.78
C LEU A 135 2.46 13.91 7.37
N LYS A 136 3.54 13.15 7.21
CA LYS A 136 4.87 13.54 7.69
C LYS A 136 5.42 14.76 6.99
N LEU A 137 4.86 15.12 5.84
CA LEU A 137 5.28 16.32 5.09
C LEU A 137 4.69 17.60 5.67
N ILE A 138 3.72 17.48 6.55
CA ILE A 138 3.06 18.61 7.19
C ILE A 138 3.72 18.93 8.58
#